data_8f076dbc7d6a88ff86976cdce863c6b7
#
_entry.id   8f076dbc7d6a88ff86976cdce863c6b7
#
_cell.length_a   1.000
_cell.length_b   1.000
_cell.length_c   1.000
_cell.angle_alpha   90.00
_cell.angle_beta   90.00
_cell.angle_gamma   90.00
#
_symmetry.space_group_name_H-M   'P 1'
#
loop_
_entity.id
_entity.type
_entity.pdbx_description
1 polymer ?
#
loop_
_entity_poly.entity_id
_entity_poly.type
_entity_poly.pdbx_seq_one_letter_code
_entity_poly.pdbx_strand_id
1 'polypeptide(L)'
;MIKKISDKDKEDWENFLKSKKPSPNKEDVKKKNLSDKKIIEILDKDKQDWENFLKNDEKLPNKDFVKKKNIRYEKIKKIDLHGYTIEEANKAVEQFIQKCFYESVTKVIVITGKGLRSKNVENPYLSKDLSILKYSVPEFIESNISLTKMIIETTDAKIEDGGSGAFYIYLKNKFKIK
;
A
#
# COMPACT_ATOMS: atom_id res chain seq x y z
N MET A 1 -0.40 -30.77 23.10
CA MET A 1 1.01 -31.20 23.35
C MET A 1 1.78 -30.00 23.87
N ILE A 2 2.15 -30.02 25.15
CA ILE A 2 2.95 -28.95 25.77
C ILE A 2 4.40 -29.19 25.36
N LYS A 3 4.99 -28.26 24.60
CA LYS A 3 6.41 -28.33 24.24
C LYS A 3 7.26 -28.22 25.51
N LYS A 4 8.04 -29.25 25.80
CA LYS A 4 9.02 -29.20 26.90
C LYS A 4 10.09 -28.17 26.56
N ILE A 5 10.36 -27.26 27.50
CA ILE A 5 11.42 -26.26 27.40
C ILE A 5 12.77 -27.00 27.33
N SER A 6 13.60 -26.64 26.39
CA SER A 6 14.93 -27.20 26.19
C SER A 6 15.82 -26.92 27.43
N ASP A 7 16.72 -27.82 27.74
CA ASP A 7 17.67 -27.65 28.86
C ASP A 7 18.59 -26.45 28.61
N LYS A 8 18.90 -26.16 27.34
CA LYS A 8 19.65 -24.96 26.95
C LYS A 8 18.89 -23.66 27.26
N ASP A 9 17.58 -23.63 27.06
CA ASP A 9 16.76 -22.45 27.37
C ASP A 9 16.70 -22.19 28.90
N LYS A 10 16.78 -23.25 29.69
CA LYS A 10 16.84 -23.13 31.17
C LYS A 10 18.20 -22.55 31.63
N GLU A 11 19.29 -23.01 31.00
CA GLU A 11 20.64 -22.54 31.30
C GLU A 11 20.82 -21.07 30.89
N ASP A 12 20.31 -20.67 29.74
CA ASP A 12 20.32 -19.27 29.29
C ASP A 12 19.50 -18.37 30.23
N TRP A 13 18.36 -18.86 30.73
CA TRP A 13 17.53 -18.15 31.70
C TRP A 13 18.22 -17.99 33.04
N GLU A 14 18.89 -19.02 33.55
CA GLU A 14 19.68 -18.93 34.80
C GLU A 14 20.86 -17.96 34.67
N ASN A 15 21.55 -17.96 33.53
CA ASN A 15 22.63 -17.02 33.26
C ASN A 15 22.11 -15.58 33.17
N PHE A 16 20.94 -15.35 32.59
CA PHE A 16 20.28 -14.04 32.58
C PHE A 16 19.94 -13.57 34.01
N LEU A 17 19.42 -14.44 34.84
CA LEU A 17 19.11 -14.10 36.24
C LEU A 17 20.36 -13.78 37.05
N LYS A 18 21.47 -14.46 36.82
CA LYS A 18 22.78 -14.22 37.48
C LYS A 18 23.45 -12.93 36.97
N SER A 19 23.19 -12.53 35.73
CA SER A 19 23.75 -11.31 35.12
C SER A 19 23.06 -10.02 35.54
N LYS A 20 21.95 -10.10 36.27
CA LYS A 20 21.22 -8.96 36.78
C LYS A 20 22.07 -8.21 37.80
N LYS A 21 22.73 -7.11 37.36
CA LYS A 21 23.47 -6.22 38.25
C LYS A 21 22.57 -5.80 39.42
N PRO A 22 23.05 -5.82 40.68
CA PRO A 22 22.26 -5.34 41.80
C PRO A 22 21.83 -3.90 41.54
N SER A 23 20.58 -3.58 41.88
CA SER A 23 20.07 -2.23 41.81
C SER A 23 20.98 -1.27 42.59
N PRO A 24 21.23 -0.06 42.12
CA PRO A 24 22.14 0.88 42.79
C PRO A 24 21.71 1.12 44.24
N ASN A 25 22.66 1.10 45.12
CA ASN A 25 22.50 1.24 46.56
C ASN A 25 21.93 2.64 46.87
N LYS A 26 21.07 2.77 47.87
CA LYS A 26 20.35 4.00 48.25
C LYS A 26 21.25 5.20 48.56
N GLU A 27 22.56 5.05 48.64
CA GLU A 27 23.53 6.10 48.97
C GLU A 27 23.99 6.92 47.74
N ASP A 28 23.85 6.40 46.51
CA ASP A 28 24.25 7.11 45.27
C ASP A 28 23.21 8.13 44.79
N VAL A 29 22.09 8.26 45.45
CA VAL A 29 20.94 9.11 45.03
C VAL A 29 21.06 10.56 45.49
N LYS A 30 22.09 10.94 46.30
CA LYS A 30 22.19 12.28 46.93
C LYS A 30 22.75 13.38 46.01
N LYS A 31 23.02 13.15 44.71
CA LYS A 31 23.62 14.19 43.82
C LYS A 31 22.81 14.53 42.57
N LYS A 32 21.47 14.35 42.55
CA LYS A 32 20.63 14.78 41.41
C LYS A 32 19.41 15.59 41.85
N ASN A 33 19.64 16.71 42.58
CA ASN A 33 18.55 17.50 43.16
C ASN A 33 17.84 18.47 42.18
N LEU A 34 18.04 18.39 40.83
CA LEU A 34 17.33 19.22 39.86
C LEU A 34 16.45 18.41 38.89
N SER A 35 16.72 17.09 38.72
CA SER A 35 15.90 16.20 37.91
C SER A 35 14.72 15.61 38.66
N ASP A 36 14.84 15.48 39.97
CA ASP A 36 13.85 14.78 40.82
C ASP A 36 12.55 15.57 40.94
N LYS A 37 12.61 16.93 41.00
CA LYS A 37 11.40 17.79 40.99
C LYS A 37 10.60 17.60 39.73
N LYS A 38 11.26 17.56 38.55
CA LYS A 38 10.60 17.42 37.27
C LYS A 38 10.00 16.01 37.07
N ILE A 39 10.64 15.01 37.63
CA ILE A 39 10.13 13.63 37.61
C ILE A 39 8.91 13.49 38.51
N ILE A 40 8.93 14.11 39.71
CA ILE A 40 7.80 14.11 40.63
C ILE A 40 6.60 14.85 40.01
N GLU A 41 6.81 16.02 39.41
CA GLU A 41 5.74 16.76 38.69
C GLU A 41 5.13 15.97 37.53
N ILE A 42 5.94 15.18 36.79
CA ILE A 42 5.46 14.32 35.70
C ILE A 42 4.63 13.17 36.30
N LEU A 43 5.08 12.53 37.34
CA LEU A 43 4.37 11.44 38.01
C LEU A 43 3.05 11.88 38.64
N ASP A 44 3.03 13.08 39.22
CA ASP A 44 1.80 13.65 39.80
C ASP A 44 0.80 14.03 38.71
N LYS A 45 1.26 14.54 37.58
CA LYS A 45 0.43 14.83 36.41
C LYS A 45 -0.14 13.57 35.79
N ASP A 46 0.66 12.54 35.58
CA ASP A 46 0.21 11.25 35.07
C ASP A 46 -0.83 10.60 35.99
N LYS A 47 -0.65 10.74 37.32
CA LYS A 47 -1.61 10.25 38.29
C LYS A 47 -2.92 11.04 38.23
N GLN A 48 -2.88 12.36 38.10
CA GLN A 48 -4.06 13.20 37.94
C GLN A 48 -4.79 12.90 36.64
N ASP A 49 -4.07 12.74 35.54
CA ASP A 49 -4.64 12.38 34.24
C ASP A 49 -5.32 10.99 34.30
N TRP A 50 -4.73 10.04 35.02
CA TRP A 50 -5.32 8.73 35.26
C TRP A 50 -6.58 8.80 36.14
N GLU A 51 -6.57 9.59 37.22
CA GLU A 51 -7.75 9.79 38.06
C GLU A 51 -8.89 10.50 37.30
N ASN A 52 -8.56 11.48 36.45
CA ASN A 52 -9.52 12.16 35.58
C ASN A 52 -10.11 11.19 34.54
N PHE A 53 -9.28 10.33 33.98
CA PHE A 53 -9.72 9.27 33.08
C PHE A 53 -10.69 8.29 33.73
N LEU A 54 -10.42 7.89 34.98
CA LEU A 54 -11.30 6.99 35.72
C LEU A 54 -12.62 7.66 36.16
N LYS A 55 -12.63 8.98 36.37
CA LYS A 55 -13.82 9.75 36.73
C LYS A 55 -14.68 10.09 35.53
N ASN A 56 -14.10 10.17 34.33
CA ASN A 56 -14.86 10.38 33.10
C ASN A 56 -15.50 9.04 32.69
N ASP A 57 -16.77 8.94 32.99
CA ASP A 57 -17.64 7.80 32.58
C ASP A 57 -17.95 7.85 31.07
N GLU A 58 -17.15 8.58 30.30
CA GLU A 58 -17.19 8.56 28.84
C GLU A 58 -16.79 7.15 28.38
N LYS A 59 -17.81 6.40 27.94
CA LYS A 59 -17.63 5.11 27.31
C LYS A 59 -16.55 5.24 26.27
N LEU A 60 -15.39 4.67 26.55
CA LEU A 60 -14.31 4.54 25.57
C LEU A 60 -14.91 4.12 24.24
N PRO A 61 -14.69 4.87 23.17
CA PRO A 61 -15.20 4.46 21.87
C PRO A 61 -14.65 3.06 21.58
N ASN A 62 -15.55 2.07 21.62
CA ASN A 62 -15.18 0.69 21.37
C ASN A 62 -14.50 0.67 19.99
N LYS A 63 -13.22 0.35 19.94
CA LYS A 63 -12.45 0.23 18.70
C LYS A 63 -13.10 -0.71 17.69
N ASP A 64 -13.89 -1.66 18.17
CA ASP A 64 -14.62 -2.62 17.36
C ASP A 64 -15.89 -2.00 16.72
N PHE A 65 -16.40 -0.88 17.28
CA PHE A 65 -17.42 -0.03 16.67
C PHE A 65 -16.86 1.07 15.78
N VAL A 66 -15.66 0.92 15.26
CA VAL A 66 -15.31 1.70 14.07
C VAL A 66 -16.40 1.35 13.06
N LYS A 67 -17.37 2.31 12.88
CA LYS A 67 -18.31 2.27 11.77
C LYS A 67 -17.48 1.77 10.60
N LYS A 68 -17.77 0.57 10.09
CA LYS A 68 -17.15 0.07 8.88
C LYS A 68 -17.37 1.19 7.87
N LYS A 69 -16.42 2.14 7.80
CA LYS A 69 -16.31 3.00 6.63
C LYS A 69 -16.40 1.97 5.53
N ASN A 70 -17.40 2.08 4.67
CA ASN A 70 -17.49 1.26 3.49
C ASN A 70 -16.17 1.45 2.77
N ILE A 71 -15.16 0.69 3.18
CA ILE A 71 -13.88 0.59 2.52
C ILE A 71 -14.29 -0.08 1.21
N ARG A 72 -14.56 0.75 0.23
CA ARG A 72 -14.70 0.27 -1.14
C ARG A 72 -13.34 -0.28 -1.46
N TYR A 73 -13.21 -1.60 -1.33
CA TYR A 73 -12.02 -2.30 -1.81
C TYR A 73 -11.89 -1.91 -3.28
N GLU A 74 -10.84 -1.18 -3.60
CA GLU A 74 -10.52 -0.88 -4.99
C GLU A 74 -10.31 -2.22 -5.69
N LYS A 75 -11.24 -2.56 -6.56
CA LYS A 75 -11.06 -3.71 -7.43
C LYS A 75 -10.06 -3.31 -8.50
N ILE A 76 -8.83 -3.80 -8.38
CA ILE A 76 -7.75 -3.53 -9.31
C ILE A 76 -7.58 -4.74 -10.21
N LYS A 77 -7.48 -4.51 -11.53
CA LYS A 77 -7.08 -5.51 -12.51
C LYS A 77 -5.92 -5.02 -13.34
N LYS A 78 -5.15 -5.96 -13.87
CA LYS A 78 -3.94 -5.71 -14.62
C LYS A 78 -3.98 -6.44 -15.95
N ILE A 79 -3.55 -5.77 -17.02
CA ILE A 79 -3.32 -6.35 -18.34
C ILE A 79 -1.89 -6.06 -18.78
N ASP A 80 -1.26 -7.03 -19.40
CA ASP A 80 0.08 -6.91 -19.95
C ASP A 80 0.03 -7.07 -21.46
N LEU A 81 0.47 -6.03 -22.15
CA LEU A 81 0.44 -5.90 -23.62
C LEU A 81 1.85 -5.96 -24.23
N HIS A 82 2.88 -6.29 -23.41
CA HIS A 82 4.24 -6.35 -23.95
C HIS A 82 4.35 -7.41 -25.04
N GLY A 83 4.97 -7.04 -26.15
CA GLY A 83 5.13 -7.95 -27.29
C GLY A 83 3.92 -8.08 -28.22
N TYR A 84 2.83 -7.36 -27.94
CA TYR A 84 1.68 -7.30 -28.85
C TYR A 84 1.96 -6.35 -30.02
N THR A 85 1.34 -6.62 -31.15
CA THR A 85 1.21 -5.64 -32.23
C THR A 85 0.23 -4.52 -31.82
N ILE A 86 0.25 -3.40 -32.52
CA ILE A 86 -0.67 -2.27 -32.21
C ILE A 86 -2.13 -2.73 -32.29
N GLU A 87 -2.47 -3.49 -33.34
CA GLU A 87 -3.83 -3.96 -33.55
C GLU A 87 -4.30 -4.93 -32.47
N GLU A 88 -3.44 -5.89 -32.10
CA GLU A 88 -3.72 -6.84 -31.02
C GLU A 88 -3.85 -6.14 -29.67
N ALA A 89 -2.97 -5.17 -29.38
CA ALA A 89 -2.99 -4.40 -28.15
C ALA A 89 -4.28 -3.58 -28.05
N ASN A 90 -4.68 -2.88 -29.11
CA ASN A 90 -5.89 -2.07 -29.14
C ASN A 90 -7.14 -2.94 -28.93
N LYS A 91 -7.22 -4.09 -29.59
CA LYS A 91 -8.33 -5.02 -29.44
C LYS A 91 -8.37 -5.62 -28.02
N ALA A 92 -7.21 -6.01 -27.48
CA ALA A 92 -7.11 -6.59 -26.15
C ALA A 92 -7.49 -5.59 -25.07
N VAL A 93 -7.01 -4.34 -25.16
CA VAL A 93 -7.33 -3.29 -24.19
C VAL A 93 -8.79 -2.90 -24.22
N GLU A 94 -9.40 -2.82 -25.41
CA GLU A 94 -10.82 -2.52 -25.56
C GLU A 94 -11.68 -3.58 -24.85
N GLN A 95 -11.48 -4.85 -25.17
CA GLN A 95 -12.22 -5.95 -24.55
C GLN A 95 -12.00 -5.99 -23.02
N PHE A 96 -10.77 -5.72 -22.59
CA PHE A 96 -10.43 -5.74 -21.17
C PHE A 96 -11.11 -4.62 -20.40
N ILE A 97 -11.11 -3.38 -20.92
CA ILE A 97 -11.79 -2.24 -20.30
C ILE A 97 -13.29 -2.49 -20.20
N GLN A 98 -13.92 -2.96 -21.28
CA GLN A 98 -15.34 -3.31 -21.28
C GLN A 98 -15.66 -4.35 -20.21
N LYS A 99 -14.89 -5.45 -20.16
CA LYS A 99 -15.04 -6.49 -19.13
C LYS A 99 -14.90 -5.93 -17.73
N CYS A 100 -13.84 -5.15 -17.47
CA CYS A 100 -13.59 -4.53 -16.19
C CYS A 100 -14.72 -3.60 -15.75
N PHE A 101 -15.27 -2.82 -16.67
CA PHE A 101 -16.41 -1.95 -16.42
C PHE A 101 -17.66 -2.73 -15.98
N TYR A 102 -17.98 -3.83 -16.67
CA TYR A 102 -19.11 -4.69 -16.30
C TYR A 102 -18.92 -5.39 -14.96
N GLU A 103 -17.69 -5.70 -14.59
CA GLU A 103 -17.33 -6.31 -13.29
C GLU A 103 -17.19 -5.28 -12.16
N SER A 104 -17.46 -4.00 -12.43
CA SER A 104 -17.32 -2.90 -11.47
C SER A 104 -15.90 -2.79 -10.87
N VAL A 105 -14.90 -2.99 -11.73
CA VAL A 105 -13.49 -2.70 -11.43
C VAL A 105 -13.32 -1.19 -11.38
N THR A 106 -12.57 -0.70 -10.41
CA THR A 106 -12.38 0.75 -10.22
C THR A 106 -11.08 1.24 -10.85
N LYS A 107 -10.05 0.39 -10.88
CA LYS A 107 -8.72 0.73 -11.39
C LYS A 107 -8.18 -0.40 -12.26
N VAL A 108 -7.67 -0.04 -13.43
CA VAL A 108 -6.98 -0.95 -14.35
C VAL A 108 -5.53 -0.51 -14.50
N ILE A 109 -4.61 -1.46 -14.47
CA ILE A 109 -3.19 -1.24 -14.73
C ILE A 109 -2.90 -1.83 -16.11
N VAL A 110 -2.46 -1.00 -17.04
CA VAL A 110 -2.09 -1.41 -18.40
C VAL A 110 -0.56 -1.33 -18.52
N ILE A 111 0.08 -2.44 -18.83
CA ILE A 111 1.52 -2.53 -19.07
C ILE A 111 1.77 -2.66 -20.56
N THR A 112 2.43 -1.66 -21.12
CA THR A 112 2.83 -1.63 -22.53
C THR A 112 4.28 -2.02 -22.75
N GLY A 113 5.06 -2.05 -21.66
CA GLY A 113 6.50 -2.26 -21.69
C GLY A 113 7.29 -0.99 -22.00
N LYS A 114 8.59 -1.02 -21.68
CA LYS A 114 9.50 0.14 -21.89
C LYS A 114 10.07 0.22 -23.31
N GLY A 115 9.76 -0.75 -24.18
CA GLY A 115 10.25 -0.79 -25.57
C GLY A 115 11.77 -1.04 -25.73
N LEU A 116 12.52 -1.24 -24.65
CA LEU A 116 13.99 -1.37 -24.68
C LEU A 116 14.48 -2.68 -25.32
N ARG A 117 13.62 -3.64 -25.60
CA ARG A 117 13.96 -4.98 -26.09
C ARG A 117 13.20 -5.40 -27.34
N SER A 118 12.92 -4.48 -28.24
CA SER A 118 12.38 -4.86 -29.55
C SER A 118 13.43 -5.66 -30.33
N LYS A 119 13.21 -6.98 -30.46
CA LYS A 119 14.10 -7.92 -31.14
C LYS A 119 13.83 -8.02 -32.67
N ASN A 120 13.24 -7.02 -33.28
CA ASN A 120 13.05 -7.02 -34.74
C ASN A 120 14.36 -6.65 -35.45
N VAL A 121 15.24 -7.66 -35.58
CA VAL A 121 16.52 -7.55 -36.30
C VAL A 121 16.32 -7.45 -37.80
N GLU A 122 15.16 -7.88 -38.33
CA GLU A 122 14.92 -7.99 -39.77
C GLU A 122 14.41 -6.73 -40.47
N ASN A 123 13.97 -5.72 -39.72
CA ASN A 123 13.48 -4.50 -40.35
C ASN A 123 13.93 -3.25 -39.58
N PRO A 124 15.09 -2.64 -39.98
CA PRO A 124 15.64 -1.45 -39.30
C PRO A 124 14.71 -0.23 -39.36
N TYR A 125 13.75 -0.22 -40.28
CA TYR A 125 12.78 0.86 -40.41
C TYR A 125 11.58 0.73 -39.48
N LEU A 126 11.28 -0.49 -38.97
CA LEU A 126 10.26 -0.71 -37.94
C LEU A 126 10.79 -0.59 -36.51
N SER A 127 12.11 -0.56 -36.33
CA SER A 127 12.74 -0.47 -35.02
C SER A 127 12.90 0.95 -34.48
N LYS A 128 12.47 1.99 -35.21
CA LYS A 128 12.50 3.38 -34.71
C LYS A 128 11.46 3.65 -33.63
N ASP A 129 10.46 2.81 -33.48
CA ASP A 129 9.40 2.99 -32.51
C ASP A 129 9.54 2.04 -31.33
N LEU A 130 10.69 2.12 -30.67
CA LEU A 130 10.87 1.61 -29.30
C LEU A 130 9.82 2.30 -28.43
N SER A 131 8.86 1.54 -27.88
CA SER A 131 7.78 2.05 -27.04
C SER A 131 6.52 2.50 -27.79
N ILE A 132 6.28 2.05 -29.02
CA ILE A 132 5.10 2.48 -29.82
C ILE A 132 3.79 2.27 -29.03
N LEU A 133 3.63 1.14 -28.32
CA LEU A 133 2.44 0.84 -27.54
C LEU A 133 2.21 1.81 -26.38
N LYS A 134 3.26 2.43 -25.87
CA LYS A 134 3.17 3.41 -24.80
C LYS A 134 2.37 4.64 -25.20
N TYR A 135 2.46 5.03 -26.47
CA TYR A 135 1.79 6.20 -27.01
C TYR A 135 0.52 5.82 -27.77
N SER A 136 0.56 4.76 -28.58
CA SER A 136 -0.56 4.36 -29.41
C SER A 136 -1.76 3.84 -28.63
N VAL A 137 -1.53 3.12 -27.51
CA VAL A 137 -2.64 2.58 -26.70
C VAL A 137 -3.42 3.67 -25.98
N PRO A 138 -2.81 4.65 -25.29
CA PRO A 138 -3.54 5.80 -24.75
C PRO A 138 -4.28 6.61 -25.82
N GLU A 139 -3.64 6.90 -26.94
CA GLU A 139 -4.25 7.61 -28.08
C GLU A 139 -5.48 6.88 -28.64
N PHE A 140 -5.39 5.56 -28.80
CA PHE A 140 -6.51 4.72 -29.19
C PHE A 140 -7.66 4.81 -28.17
N ILE A 141 -7.36 4.76 -26.87
CA ILE A 141 -8.38 4.86 -25.81
C ILE A 141 -9.08 6.22 -25.87
N GLU A 142 -8.34 7.31 -26.05
CA GLU A 142 -8.89 8.67 -26.14
C GLU A 142 -9.72 8.88 -27.39
N SER A 143 -9.34 8.28 -28.51
CA SER A 143 -10.09 8.36 -29.79
C SER A 143 -11.35 7.53 -29.77
N ASN A 144 -11.46 6.51 -28.91
CA ASN A 144 -12.62 5.63 -28.85
C ASN A 144 -13.69 6.18 -27.89
N ILE A 145 -14.75 6.75 -28.46
CA ILE A 145 -15.87 7.36 -27.72
C ILE A 145 -16.53 6.37 -26.75
N SER A 146 -16.58 5.09 -27.11
CA SER A 146 -17.20 4.06 -26.25
C SER A 146 -16.38 3.84 -24.98
N LEU A 147 -15.06 3.83 -25.09
CA LEU A 147 -14.15 3.67 -23.95
C LEU A 147 -14.12 4.92 -23.07
N THR A 148 -14.06 6.09 -23.67
CA THR A 148 -14.02 7.38 -22.96
C THR A 148 -15.25 7.59 -22.08
N LYS A 149 -16.41 7.08 -22.48
CA LYS A 149 -17.62 7.13 -21.65
C LYS A 149 -17.50 6.30 -20.37
N MET A 150 -16.70 5.24 -20.37
CA MET A 150 -16.49 4.33 -19.24
C MET A 150 -15.34 4.76 -18.34
N ILE A 151 -14.45 5.62 -18.80
CA ILE A 151 -13.22 6.06 -18.14
C ILE A 151 -13.45 7.40 -17.42
N ILE A 152 -12.88 7.55 -16.23
CA ILE A 152 -12.82 8.82 -15.48
C ILE A 152 -11.57 9.59 -15.89
N GLU A 153 -10.42 8.93 -15.80
CA GLU A 153 -9.11 9.52 -16.08
C GLU A 153 -8.07 8.42 -16.39
N THR A 154 -7.00 8.83 -17.04
CA THR A 154 -5.81 8.01 -17.29
C THR A 154 -4.60 8.71 -16.69
N THR A 155 -3.77 8.00 -15.92
CA THR A 155 -2.58 8.57 -15.26
C THR A 155 -1.37 7.63 -15.38
N ASP A 156 -0.17 8.18 -15.30
CA ASP A 156 1.05 7.36 -15.32
C ASP A 156 1.13 6.43 -14.11
N ALA A 157 1.67 5.22 -14.33
CA ALA A 157 1.84 4.26 -13.27
C ALA A 157 3.04 4.58 -12.39
N LYS A 158 2.95 4.20 -11.10
CA LYS A 158 4.08 4.24 -10.18
C LYS A 158 5.18 3.28 -10.61
N ILE A 159 6.39 3.51 -10.14
CA ILE A 159 7.58 2.67 -10.45
C ILE A 159 7.33 1.20 -10.08
N GLU A 160 6.62 0.95 -8.99
CA GLU A 160 6.24 -0.39 -8.49
C GLU A 160 5.34 -1.15 -9.46
N ASP A 161 4.48 -0.45 -10.20
CA ASP A 161 3.50 -1.03 -11.14
C ASP A 161 3.97 -0.98 -12.60
N GLY A 162 5.25 -0.68 -12.85
CA GLY A 162 5.85 -0.68 -14.19
C GLY A 162 6.41 0.68 -14.62
N GLY A 163 6.14 1.76 -13.89
CA GLY A 163 6.65 3.10 -14.14
C GLY A 163 6.33 3.60 -15.55
N SER A 164 7.33 4.11 -16.25
CA SER A 164 7.17 4.70 -17.60
C SER A 164 6.71 3.70 -18.69
N GLY A 165 6.62 2.40 -18.40
CA GLY A 165 6.11 1.36 -19.28
C GLY A 165 4.68 0.91 -18.95
N ALA A 166 4.00 1.61 -18.06
CA ALA A 166 2.63 1.29 -17.65
C ALA A 166 1.84 2.57 -17.33
N PHE A 167 0.52 2.46 -17.33
CA PHE A 167 -0.38 3.54 -16.96
C PHE A 167 -1.64 2.99 -16.27
N TYR A 168 -2.30 3.85 -15.50
CA TYR A 168 -3.56 3.53 -14.83
C TYR A 168 -4.74 4.09 -15.58
N ILE A 169 -5.82 3.32 -15.60
CA ILE A 169 -7.14 3.75 -16.08
C ILE A 169 -8.11 3.64 -14.91
N TYR A 170 -8.73 4.75 -14.54
CA TYR A 170 -9.79 4.76 -13.52
C TYR A 170 -11.15 4.68 -14.22
N LEU A 171 -11.96 3.68 -13.85
CA LEU A 171 -13.23 3.40 -14.48
C LEU A 171 -14.40 4.01 -13.69
N LYS A 172 -15.41 4.47 -14.42
CA LYS A 172 -16.67 4.90 -13.82
C LYS A 172 -17.40 3.70 -13.22
N ASN A 173 -18.12 3.95 -12.14
CA ASN A 173 -18.95 2.92 -11.57
C ASN A 173 -20.24 2.78 -12.40
N LYS A 174 -20.51 1.57 -12.92
CA LYS A 174 -21.70 1.24 -13.70
C LYS A 174 -23.02 1.66 -13.01
N PHE A 175 -23.06 1.55 -11.67
CA PHE A 175 -24.27 1.88 -10.88
C PHE A 175 -24.48 3.38 -10.64
N LYS A 176 -23.55 4.25 -11.07
CA LYS A 176 -23.65 5.71 -10.91
C LYS A 176 -23.90 6.45 -12.22
N ILE A 177 -23.97 5.75 -13.32
CA ILE A 177 -24.35 6.36 -14.61
C ILE A 177 -25.88 6.40 -14.63
N LYS A 178 -26.43 7.59 -14.28
CA LYS A 178 -27.82 7.95 -14.51
C LYS A 178 -27.91 8.63 -15.86
#